data_6b4c08cc9043a10cae87cbc3a96f496c
#
_entry.id   6b4c08cc9043a10cae87cbc3a96f496c
#
_cell.length_a   1.000
_cell.length_b   1.000
_cell.length_c   1.000
_cell.angle_alpha   90.00
_cell.angle_beta   90.00
_cell.angle_gamma   90.00
#
_symmetry.space_group_name_H-M   'P 1'
#
loop_
_entity.id
_entity.type
_entity.pdbx_description
1 polymer ?
#
loop_
_entity_poly.entity_id
_entity_poly.type
_entity_poly.pdbx_seq_one_letter_code
_entity_poly.pdbx_strand_id
1 'polypeptide(L)'
;LIESRSRFALVRRDDGRPDVVFYPVLESSPLERYDEAQQKQLLDGKAIIADVGTADGRHSKAFVQIDEGTKQVMYVPTPIIGRNLQVLAEIMHLGPVEVNGMQNGEPLTLVVDDEPVTVGIDLHDKTGIRFCSGDSQKWKEQPKREWDKYTFGVYGCWVMDDDGNLDYVPEEEYTEELWNEQKKSAERNRAAGLHK
;
A
#
# COMPACT_ATOMS: atom_id res chain seq x y z
N LEU A 1 9.28 34.92 10.79
CA LEU A 1 8.53 34.20 9.74
C LEU A 1 9.12 32.79 9.70
N ILE A 2 8.29 31.78 9.88
CA ILE A 2 8.70 30.37 9.68
C ILE A 2 8.13 29.98 8.32
N GLU A 3 8.99 29.73 7.37
CA GLU A 3 8.60 29.16 6.08
C GLU A 3 8.56 27.63 6.20
N SER A 4 7.42 27.02 5.87
CA SER A 4 7.29 25.59 5.77
C SER A 4 6.80 25.20 4.37
N ARG A 5 7.33 24.09 3.84
CA ARG A 5 6.82 23.47 2.61
C ARG A 5 5.86 22.36 2.98
N SER A 6 4.73 22.32 2.32
CA SER A 6 3.74 21.26 2.54
C SER A 6 3.09 20.86 1.22
N ARG A 7 2.74 19.60 1.09
CA ARG A 7 1.74 19.16 0.12
C ARG A 7 0.38 19.23 0.78
N PHE A 8 -0.67 19.33 0.01
CA PHE A 8 -2.03 19.30 0.53
C PHE A 8 -2.93 18.43 -0.35
N ALA A 9 -3.93 17.82 0.27
CA ALA A 9 -5.00 17.12 -0.40
C ALA A 9 -6.34 17.77 -0.05
N LEU A 10 -7.22 17.85 -1.04
CA LEU A 10 -8.63 18.16 -0.81
C LEU A 10 -9.35 16.86 -0.50
N VAL A 11 -9.91 16.77 0.68
CA VAL A 11 -10.66 15.60 1.14
C VAL A 11 -12.12 15.99 1.38
N ARG A 12 -13.01 15.03 1.34
CA ARG A 12 -14.40 15.21 1.75
C ARG A 12 -14.55 14.66 3.16
N ARG A 13 -15.10 15.45 4.07
CA ARG A 13 -15.48 14.99 5.42
C ARG A 13 -16.73 14.11 5.37
N ASP A 14 -16.97 13.35 6.43
CA ASP A 14 -18.16 12.50 6.57
C ASP A 14 -19.48 13.30 6.43
N ASP A 15 -19.48 14.59 6.75
CA ASP A 15 -20.60 15.49 6.56
C ASP A 15 -20.74 16.04 5.12
N GLY A 16 -19.90 15.56 4.20
CA GLY A 16 -19.89 15.95 2.79
C GLY A 16 -19.17 17.26 2.48
N ARG A 17 -18.67 17.99 3.48
CA ARG A 17 -17.96 19.26 3.28
C ARG A 17 -16.52 19.04 2.81
N PRO A 18 -16.01 19.93 1.94
CA PRO A 18 -14.60 19.88 1.57
C PRO A 18 -13.72 20.28 2.76
N ASP A 19 -12.58 19.60 2.90
CA ASP A 19 -11.53 19.92 3.84
C ASP A 19 -10.16 19.88 3.18
N VAL A 20 -9.16 20.47 3.83
CA VAL A 20 -7.80 20.50 3.33
C VAL A 20 -6.90 19.84 4.36
N VAL A 21 -6.23 18.77 3.97
CA VAL A 21 -5.21 18.11 4.78
C VAL A 21 -3.84 18.53 4.28
N PHE A 22 -2.98 18.99 5.20
CA PHE A 22 -1.62 19.40 4.90
C PHE A 22 -0.63 18.30 5.32
N TYR A 23 0.31 18.03 4.43
CA TYR A 23 1.41 17.09 4.64
C TYR A 23 2.73 17.86 4.62
N PRO A 24 3.31 18.21 5.79
CA PRO A 24 4.58 18.92 5.85
C PRO A 24 5.70 18.12 5.19
N VAL A 25 6.57 18.81 4.47
CA VAL A 25 7.81 18.22 3.96
C VAL A 25 8.81 18.20 5.09
N LEU A 26 9.27 17.02 5.48
CA LEU A 26 10.25 16.82 6.54
C LEU A 26 11.67 16.96 6.00
N GLU A 27 12.63 17.32 6.86
CA GLU A 27 14.06 17.30 6.51
C GLU A 27 14.56 15.87 6.33
N SER A 28 14.11 14.96 7.20
CA SER A 28 14.42 13.53 7.14
C SER A 28 13.20 12.70 7.56
N SER A 29 13.16 11.44 7.12
CA SER A 29 12.11 10.51 7.53
C SER A 29 12.33 10.05 8.97
N PRO A 30 11.28 9.99 9.82
CA PRO A 30 11.36 9.53 11.21
C PRO A 30 11.42 7.99 11.25
N LEU A 31 12.63 7.43 11.23
CA LEU A 31 12.86 5.97 11.11
C LEU A 31 13.32 5.31 12.43
N GLU A 32 13.39 6.02 13.52
CA GLU A 32 13.97 5.58 14.80
C GLU A 32 13.28 4.35 15.40
N ARG A 33 12.02 4.12 15.01
CA ARG A 33 11.22 2.96 15.46
C ARG A 33 11.50 1.66 14.71
N TYR A 34 12.21 1.74 13.57
CA TYR A 34 12.50 0.60 12.69
C TYR A 34 13.91 0.11 12.95
N ASP A 35 14.13 -1.19 12.83
CA ASP A 35 15.48 -1.75 12.89
C ASP A 35 16.32 -1.36 11.66
N GLU A 36 17.63 -1.60 11.71
CA GLU A 36 18.56 -1.20 10.65
C GLU A 36 18.21 -1.81 9.29
N ALA A 37 17.75 -3.07 9.26
CA ALA A 37 17.37 -3.75 8.02
C ALA A 37 16.11 -3.13 7.43
N GLN A 38 15.11 -2.83 8.26
CA GLN A 38 13.88 -2.16 7.87
C GLN A 38 14.16 -0.73 7.38
N GLN A 39 15.00 0.03 8.10
CA GLN A 39 15.41 1.38 7.70
C GLN A 39 16.04 1.37 6.31
N LYS A 40 16.95 0.43 6.05
CA LYS A 40 17.58 0.28 4.74
C LYS A 40 16.55 0.00 3.64
N GLN A 41 15.62 -0.93 3.87
CA GLN A 41 14.57 -1.24 2.90
C GLN A 41 13.66 -0.04 2.62
N LEU A 42 13.28 0.71 3.66
CA LEU A 42 12.47 1.93 3.54
C LEU A 42 13.20 3.03 2.77
N LEU A 43 14.50 3.23 3.04
CA LEU A 43 15.34 4.18 2.31
C LEU A 43 15.56 3.79 0.84
N ASP A 44 15.54 2.48 0.54
CA ASP A 44 15.55 1.95 -0.83
C ASP A 44 14.18 2.10 -1.54
N GLY A 45 13.20 2.76 -0.91
CA GLY A 45 11.86 3.00 -1.46
C GLY A 45 10.90 1.82 -1.41
N LYS A 46 11.27 0.74 -0.70
CA LYS A 46 10.43 -0.46 -0.60
C LYS A 46 9.27 -0.26 0.38
N ALA A 47 8.14 -0.88 0.08
CA ALA A 47 7.05 -1.05 1.03
C ALA A 47 7.28 -2.35 1.82
N ILE A 48 7.33 -2.27 3.14
CA ILE A 48 7.58 -3.41 4.04
C ILE A 48 6.45 -3.58 5.04
N ILE A 49 6.31 -4.78 5.62
CA ILE A 49 5.41 -4.98 6.76
C ILE A 49 6.17 -4.70 8.05
N ALA A 50 5.62 -3.80 8.87
CA ALA A 50 6.17 -3.48 10.19
C ALA A 50 5.05 -3.33 11.23
N ASP A 51 5.43 -3.39 12.51
CA ASP A 51 4.52 -3.07 13.60
C ASP A 51 4.39 -1.56 13.76
N VAL A 52 3.16 -1.07 13.73
CA VAL A 52 2.84 0.33 13.96
C VAL A 52 1.96 0.49 15.19
N GLY A 53 2.28 1.47 16.02
CA GLY A 53 1.43 1.85 17.14
C GLY A 53 0.18 2.56 16.64
N THR A 54 -0.98 2.16 17.15
CA THR A 54 -2.26 2.82 16.90
C THR A 54 -2.52 3.88 17.97
N ALA A 55 -3.42 4.82 17.68
CA ALA A 55 -3.74 5.93 18.58
C ALA A 55 -4.27 5.47 19.95
N ASP A 56 -4.82 4.25 20.04
CA ASP A 56 -5.29 3.61 21.26
C ASP A 56 -4.21 2.83 22.03
N GLY A 57 -2.94 2.96 21.63
CA GLY A 57 -1.80 2.31 22.26
C GLY A 57 -1.62 0.84 21.91
N ARG A 58 -2.41 0.31 20.97
CA ARG A 58 -2.22 -1.04 20.46
C ARG A 58 -1.18 -1.05 19.35
N HIS A 59 -0.66 -2.23 19.05
CA HIS A 59 0.20 -2.48 17.91
C HIS A 59 -0.55 -3.27 16.85
N SER A 60 -0.41 -2.87 15.60
CA SER A 60 -0.92 -3.62 14.46
C SER A 60 0.11 -3.68 13.35
N LYS A 61 0.04 -4.73 12.53
CA LYS A 61 0.86 -4.81 11.33
C LYS A 61 0.30 -3.93 10.23
N ALA A 62 1.19 -3.19 9.60
CA ALA A 62 0.86 -2.36 8.45
C ALA A 62 1.94 -2.47 7.38
N PHE A 63 1.59 -2.22 6.14
CA PHE A 63 2.55 -1.88 5.12
C PHE A 63 3.05 -0.47 5.36
N VAL A 64 4.35 -0.28 5.29
CA VAL A 64 5.04 0.98 5.58
C VAL A 64 5.95 1.32 4.41
N GLN A 65 5.91 2.57 3.97
CA GLN A 65 6.75 3.10 2.89
C GLN A 65 7.04 4.58 3.12
N ILE A 66 8.19 5.07 2.66
CA ILE A 66 8.50 6.50 2.69
C ILE A 66 7.94 7.18 1.44
N ASP A 67 7.24 8.30 1.61
CA ASP A 67 6.99 9.22 0.51
C ASP A 67 8.23 10.10 0.29
N GLU A 68 8.91 9.90 -0.83
CA GLU A 68 10.12 10.65 -1.17
C GLU A 68 9.90 12.17 -1.22
N GLY A 69 8.72 12.59 -1.62
CA GLY A 69 8.40 14.01 -1.81
C GLY A 69 8.20 14.78 -0.51
N THR A 70 7.69 14.15 0.53
CA THR A 70 7.46 14.77 1.85
C THR A 70 8.38 14.23 2.92
N LYS A 71 9.10 13.13 2.66
CA LYS A 71 9.87 12.36 3.63
C LYS A 71 9.02 11.77 4.76
N GLN A 72 7.72 11.79 4.63
CA GLN A 72 6.82 11.19 5.60
C GLN A 72 6.78 9.67 5.46
N VAL A 73 6.61 8.99 6.58
CA VAL A 73 6.38 7.55 6.61
C VAL A 73 4.88 7.31 6.47
N MET A 74 4.49 6.71 5.36
CA MET A 74 3.12 6.25 5.12
C MET A 74 2.94 4.87 5.72
N TYR A 75 1.74 4.57 6.19
CA TYR A 75 1.39 3.22 6.63
C TYR A 75 -0.07 2.91 6.28
N VAL A 76 -0.30 1.67 5.87
CA VAL A 76 -1.62 1.14 5.52
C VAL A 76 -1.81 -0.18 6.24
N PRO A 77 -2.90 -0.36 7.01
CA PRO A 77 -3.19 -1.63 7.64
C PRO A 77 -3.17 -2.78 6.63
N THR A 78 -2.55 -3.90 7.01
CA THR A 78 -2.35 -5.05 6.12
C THR A 78 -3.63 -5.63 5.49
N PRO A 79 -4.85 -5.52 6.07
CA PRO A 79 -6.03 -6.18 5.51
C PRO A 79 -6.38 -5.76 4.09
N ILE A 80 -6.30 -4.45 3.80
CA ILE A 80 -6.71 -3.90 2.49
C ILE A 80 -5.78 -4.40 1.39
N ILE A 81 -4.49 -4.09 1.52
CA ILE A 81 -3.48 -4.49 0.53
C ILE A 81 -3.36 -6.02 0.48
N GLY A 82 -3.45 -6.69 1.63
CA GLY A 82 -3.40 -8.15 1.70
C GLY A 82 -4.54 -8.83 0.92
N ARG A 83 -5.75 -8.23 0.94
CA ARG A 83 -6.85 -8.71 0.14
C ARG A 83 -6.61 -8.49 -1.36
N ASN A 84 -6.18 -7.29 -1.74
CA ASN A 84 -5.87 -7.01 -3.15
C ASN A 84 -4.75 -7.91 -3.67
N LEU A 85 -3.74 -8.19 -2.84
CA LEU A 85 -2.66 -9.12 -3.17
C LEU A 85 -3.17 -10.56 -3.33
N GLN A 86 -4.15 -10.98 -2.52
CA GLN A 86 -4.77 -12.28 -2.66
C GLN A 86 -5.54 -12.39 -3.98
N VAL A 87 -6.35 -11.39 -4.34
CA VAL A 87 -7.07 -11.35 -5.62
C VAL A 87 -6.09 -11.40 -6.79
N LEU A 88 -5.01 -10.61 -6.73
CA LEU A 88 -3.95 -10.66 -7.73
C LEU A 88 -3.33 -12.05 -7.84
N ALA A 89 -3.01 -12.67 -6.72
CA ALA A 89 -2.41 -14.00 -6.67
C ALA A 89 -3.30 -15.07 -7.31
N GLU A 90 -4.61 -15.01 -7.09
CA GLU A 90 -5.57 -15.90 -7.71
C GLU A 90 -5.62 -15.74 -9.23
N ILE A 91 -5.67 -14.50 -9.74
CA ILE A 91 -5.76 -14.21 -11.17
C ILE A 91 -4.45 -14.55 -11.90
N MET A 92 -3.33 -14.18 -11.32
CA MET A 92 -2.01 -14.37 -11.93
C MET A 92 -1.40 -15.74 -11.58
N HIS A 93 -2.12 -16.60 -10.86
CA HIS A 93 -1.66 -17.91 -10.39
C HIS A 93 -0.33 -17.86 -9.62
N LEU A 94 -0.17 -16.83 -8.77
CA LEU A 94 1.05 -16.65 -7.97
C LEU A 94 1.08 -17.65 -6.81
N GLY A 95 2.25 -18.23 -6.59
CA GLY A 95 2.48 -19.11 -5.46
C GLY A 95 2.82 -18.35 -4.17
N PRO A 96 2.88 -19.07 -3.03
CA PRO A 96 3.20 -18.44 -1.74
C PRO A 96 4.56 -17.74 -1.70
N VAL A 97 5.52 -18.20 -2.50
CA VAL A 97 6.88 -17.61 -2.56
C VAL A 97 6.83 -16.22 -3.17
N GLU A 98 6.12 -16.06 -4.30
CA GLU A 98 5.96 -14.78 -4.98
C GLU A 98 5.19 -13.79 -4.11
N VAL A 99 4.06 -14.22 -3.53
CA VAL A 99 3.26 -13.40 -2.62
C VAL A 99 4.08 -12.93 -1.42
N ASN A 100 4.86 -13.82 -0.80
CA ASN A 100 5.72 -13.48 0.32
C ASN A 100 6.85 -12.52 -0.08
N GLY A 101 7.44 -12.71 -1.26
CA GLY A 101 8.42 -11.77 -1.82
C GLY A 101 7.84 -10.36 -1.96
N MET A 102 6.65 -10.24 -2.54
CA MET A 102 5.97 -8.95 -2.67
C MET A 102 5.67 -8.30 -1.31
N GLN A 103 5.23 -9.07 -0.32
CA GLN A 103 5.00 -8.59 1.05
C GLN A 103 6.27 -8.08 1.74
N ASN A 104 7.42 -8.57 1.32
CA ASN A 104 8.74 -8.12 1.79
C ASN A 104 9.34 -6.99 0.92
N GLY A 105 8.54 -6.39 0.04
CA GLY A 105 8.94 -5.25 -0.79
C GLY A 105 9.75 -5.62 -2.03
N GLU A 106 9.72 -6.89 -2.46
CA GLU A 106 10.34 -7.32 -3.72
C GLU A 106 9.30 -7.31 -4.84
N PRO A 107 9.46 -6.48 -5.88
CA PRO A 107 8.57 -6.50 -7.02
C PRO A 107 8.80 -7.78 -7.84
N LEU A 108 7.72 -8.29 -8.43
CA LEU A 108 7.71 -9.48 -9.26
C LEU A 108 7.56 -9.08 -10.74
N THR A 109 8.46 -9.55 -11.59
CA THR A 109 8.31 -9.38 -13.05
C THR A 109 7.66 -10.61 -13.66
N LEU A 110 6.56 -10.39 -14.36
CA LEU A 110 5.76 -11.38 -15.07
C LEU A 110 5.84 -11.12 -16.57
N VAL A 111 5.46 -12.10 -17.37
CA VAL A 111 5.29 -11.92 -18.82
C VAL A 111 3.79 -11.96 -19.11
N VAL A 112 3.27 -10.87 -19.65
CA VAL A 112 1.87 -10.69 -20.01
C VAL A 112 1.83 -10.28 -21.49
N ASP A 113 1.19 -11.08 -22.34
CA ASP A 113 1.14 -10.86 -23.79
C ASP A 113 2.52 -10.66 -24.44
N ASP A 114 3.47 -11.52 -24.06
CA ASP A 114 4.89 -11.50 -24.49
C ASP A 114 5.69 -10.25 -24.04
N GLU A 115 5.12 -9.39 -23.19
CA GLU A 115 5.78 -8.20 -22.66
C GLU A 115 6.05 -8.33 -21.15
N PRO A 116 7.21 -7.86 -20.66
CA PRO A 116 7.48 -7.86 -19.23
C PRO A 116 6.64 -6.80 -18.53
N VAL A 117 5.97 -7.22 -17.45
CA VAL A 117 5.22 -6.35 -16.56
C VAL A 117 5.68 -6.62 -15.13
N THR A 118 6.13 -5.59 -14.44
CA THR A 118 6.51 -5.70 -13.03
C THR A 118 5.39 -5.20 -12.13
N VAL A 119 5.07 -5.99 -11.13
CA VAL A 119 4.05 -5.71 -10.13
C VAL A 119 4.65 -5.75 -8.73
N GLY A 120 4.21 -4.86 -7.86
CA GLY A 120 4.70 -4.80 -6.49
C GLY A 120 3.85 -3.91 -5.61
N ILE A 121 4.13 -3.94 -4.31
CA ILE A 121 3.44 -3.08 -3.35
C ILE A 121 4.02 -1.66 -3.43
N ASP A 122 3.14 -0.68 -3.62
CA ASP A 122 3.45 0.73 -3.66
C ASP A 122 2.28 1.51 -3.04
N LEU A 123 2.51 2.12 -1.87
CA LEU A 123 1.48 2.83 -1.12
C LEU A 123 1.04 4.14 -1.79
N HIS A 124 1.68 4.55 -2.89
CA HIS A 124 1.23 5.65 -3.73
C HIS A 124 0.17 5.22 -4.74
N ASP A 125 -0.09 3.92 -4.87
CA ASP A 125 -1.20 3.41 -5.67
C ASP A 125 -2.48 3.30 -4.86
N LYS A 126 -3.62 3.62 -5.47
CA LYS A 126 -4.94 3.58 -4.82
C LYS A 126 -5.38 2.20 -4.33
N THR A 127 -4.75 1.15 -4.84
CA THR A 127 -4.97 -0.24 -4.41
C THR A 127 -3.83 -0.76 -3.52
N GLY A 128 -2.78 0.04 -3.34
CA GLY A 128 -1.54 -0.37 -2.70
C GLY A 128 -0.68 -1.30 -3.55
N ILE A 129 -1.08 -1.58 -4.80
CA ILE A 129 -0.34 -2.44 -5.73
C ILE A 129 -0.18 -1.71 -7.05
N ARG A 130 1.06 -1.53 -7.49
CA ARG A 130 1.40 -0.86 -8.72
C ARG A 130 1.83 -1.86 -9.79
N PHE A 131 1.42 -1.58 -11.03
CA PHE A 131 1.93 -2.23 -12.23
C PHE A 131 2.82 -1.27 -13.00
N CYS A 132 3.91 -1.80 -13.57
CA CYS A 132 4.83 -1.06 -14.40
C CYS A 132 5.21 -1.91 -15.62
N SER A 133 4.99 -1.37 -16.83
CA SER A 133 5.47 -2.02 -18.05
C SER A 133 7.00 -2.03 -18.09
N GLY A 134 7.57 -3.20 -18.19
CA GLY A 134 9.01 -3.44 -18.15
C GLY A 134 9.44 -4.29 -16.96
N ASP A 135 10.74 -4.41 -16.80
CA ASP A 135 11.38 -5.23 -15.77
C ASP A 135 11.52 -4.48 -14.42
N SER A 136 12.14 -5.15 -13.46
CA SER A 136 12.41 -4.59 -12.13
C SER A 136 13.32 -3.36 -12.15
N GLN A 137 14.13 -3.16 -13.20
CA GLN A 137 14.95 -1.97 -13.36
C GLN A 137 14.07 -0.75 -13.69
N LYS A 138 13.15 -0.91 -14.65
CA LYS A 138 12.17 0.14 -14.98
C LYS A 138 11.24 0.45 -13.79
N TRP A 139 10.87 -0.55 -13.02
CA TRP A 139 10.12 -0.34 -11.77
C TRP A 139 10.82 0.64 -10.83
N LYS A 140 12.13 0.51 -10.63
CA LYS A 140 12.92 1.40 -9.77
C LYS A 140 13.11 2.78 -10.37
N GLU A 141 13.30 2.87 -11.68
CA GLU A 141 13.53 4.13 -12.40
C GLU A 141 12.27 4.99 -12.53
N GLN A 142 11.11 4.37 -12.51
CA GLN A 142 9.81 5.02 -12.66
C GLN A 142 8.94 4.85 -11.40
N PRO A 143 9.37 5.35 -10.23
CA PRO A 143 8.50 5.34 -9.07
C PRO A 143 7.26 6.16 -9.36
N LYS A 144 6.12 5.75 -8.84
CA LYS A 144 4.88 6.52 -8.97
C LYS A 144 5.05 7.83 -8.19
N ARG A 145 5.32 8.90 -8.91
CA ARG A 145 5.55 10.25 -8.35
C ARG A 145 4.27 11.07 -8.24
N GLU A 146 3.25 10.65 -8.96
CA GLU A 146 1.96 11.30 -8.87
C GLU A 146 1.29 10.90 -7.56
N TRP A 147 1.16 11.89 -6.70
CA TRP A 147 0.20 11.84 -5.63
C TRP A 147 -1.17 11.74 -6.30
N ASP A 148 -1.62 10.53 -6.47
CA ASP A 148 -3.02 10.36 -6.73
C ASP A 148 -3.72 10.96 -5.50
N LYS A 149 -4.60 11.94 -5.76
CA LYS A 149 -5.40 12.66 -4.77
C LYS A 149 -6.19 11.73 -3.83
N TYR A 150 -6.04 10.42 -3.99
CA TYR A 150 -6.72 9.36 -3.25
C TYR A 150 -5.84 8.60 -2.26
N THR A 151 -4.54 8.85 -2.19
CA THR A 151 -3.60 7.94 -1.52
C THR A 151 -3.36 8.20 -0.04
N PHE A 152 -3.82 9.29 0.53
CA PHE A 152 -3.72 9.47 1.97
C PHE A 152 -5.03 9.12 2.67
N GLY A 153 -5.26 7.84 2.88
CA GLY A 153 -6.31 7.33 3.76
C GLY A 153 -7.44 6.56 3.11
N VAL A 154 -7.55 6.55 1.78
CA VAL A 154 -8.66 5.86 1.10
C VAL A 154 -8.09 4.87 0.09
N TYR A 155 -7.89 3.64 0.55
CA TYR A 155 -7.49 2.52 -0.30
C TYR A 155 -8.72 1.72 -0.72
N GLY A 156 -8.96 1.66 -2.02
CA GLY A 156 -10.00 0.81 -2.57
C GLY A 156 -9.60 -0.66 -2.66
N CYS A 157 -10.57 -1.50 -2.90
CA CYS A 157 -10.39 -2.94 -3.12
C CYS A 157 -10.61 -3.31 -4.58
N TRP A 158 -9.93 -4.35 -5.02
CA TRP A 158 -10.31 -5.06 -6.21
C TRP A 158 -11.40 -6.10 -5.90
N VAL A 159 -12.40 -6.14 -6.73
CA VAL A 159 -13.48 -7.15 -6.73
C VAL A 159 -13.50 -7.80 -8.10
N MET A 160 -13.72 -9.10 -8.14
CA MET A 160 -13.93 -9.79 -9.41
C MET A 160 -15.42 -9.72 -9.74
N ASP A 161 -15.77 -9.24 -10.94
CA ASP A 161 -17.14 -9.28 -11.44
C ASP A 161 -17.53 -10.70 -11.89
N ASP A 162 -18.79 -10.90 -12.26
CA ASP A 162 -19.32 -12.20 -12.70
C ASP A 162 -18.66 -12.70 -14.00
N ASP A 163 -18.05 -11.81 -14.77
CA ASP A 163 -17.35 -12.10 -16.02
C ASP A 163 -15.85 -12.37 -15.81
N GLY A 164 -15.35 -12.27 -14.56
CA GLY A 164 -13.97 -12.51 -14.20
C GLY A 164 -13.03 -11.31 -14.42
N ASN A 165 -13.57 -10.11 -14.63
CA ASN A 165 -12.79 -8.89 -14.73
C ASN A 165 -12.57 -8.27 -13.34
N LEU A 166 -11.42 -7.58 -13.19
CA LEU A 166 -11.15 -6.80 -11.99
C LEU A 166 -11.86 -5.46 -12.05
N ASP A 167 -12.70 -5.22 -11.06
CA ASP A 167 -13.32 -3.92 -10.82
C ASP A 167 -12.75 -3.28 -9.55
N TYR A 168 -12.64 -1.96 -9.57
CA TYR A 168 -12.14 -1.19 -8.43
C TYR A 168 -13.31 -0.60 -7.65
N VAL A 169 -13.40 -0.96 -6.37
CA VAL A 169 -14.42 -0.45 -5.45
C VAL A 169 -13.76 0.50 -4.45
N PRO A 170 -14.11 1.81 -4.44
CA PRO A 170 -13.63 2.74 -3.43
C PRO A 170 -14.21 2.41 -2.05
N GLU A 171 -13.54 2.85 -0.98
CA GLU A 171 -13.93 2.52 0.40
C GLU A 171 -15.35 2.97 0.75
N GLU A 172 -15.78 4.11 0.23
CA GLU A 172 -17.13 4.64 0.42
C GLU A 172 -18.25 3.79 -0.19
N GLU A 173 -17.90 2.89 -1.11
CA GLU A 173 -18.84 1.97 -1.77
C GLU A 173 -18.75 0.54 -1.22
N TYR A 174 -18.00 0.32 -0.13
CA TYR A 174 -17.87 -1.00 0.46
C TYR A 174 -19.20 -1.51 0.99
N THR A 175 -19.56 -2.72 0.55
CA THR A 175 -20.67 -3.49 1.14
C THR A 175 -20.26 -4.07 2.50
N GLU A 176 -21.25 -4.48 3.32
CA GLU A 176 -20.96 -5.21 4.57
C GLU A 176 -20.15 -6.49 4.33
N GLU A 177 -20.35 -7.14 3.20
CA GLU A 177 -19.59 -8.34 2.81
C GLU A 177 -18.12 -8.02 2.60
N LEU A 178 -17.78 -6.95 1.85
CA LEU A 178 -16.42 -6.46 1.65
C LEU A 178 -15.75 -6.11 2.96
N TRP A 179 -16.42 -5.41 3.86
CA TRP A 179 -15.91 -5.10 5.19
C TRP A 179 -15.62 -6.37 6.00
N ASN A 180 -16.51 -7.37 5.94
CA ASN A 180 -16.35 -8.63 6.65
C ASN A 180 -15.22 -9.49 6.06
N GLU A 181 -15.03 -9.49 4.75
CA GLU A 181 -13.90 -10.15 4.10
C GLU A 181 -12.56 -9.54 4.51
N GLN A 182 -12.49 -8.21 4.59
CA GLN A 182 -11.28 -7.53 5.05
C GLN A 182 -10.95 -7.87 6.50
N LYS A 183 -11.95 -7.93 7.39
CA LYS A 183 -11.75 -8.37 8.78
C LYS A 183 -11.24 -9.81 8.84
N LYS A 184 -11.82 -10.72 8.08
CA LYS A 184 -11.38 -12.12 8.00
C LYS A 184 -9.96 -12.26 7.44
N SER A 185 -9.59 -11.44 6.46
CA SER A 185 -8.24 -11.40 5.91
C SER A 185 -7.24 -10.91 6.95
N ALA A 186 -7.60 -9.89 7.74
CA ALA A 186 -6.78 -9.40 8.85
C ALA A 186 -6.55 -10.48 9.92
N GLU A 187 -7.59 -11.22 10.27
CA GLU A 187 -7.52 -12.30 11.25
C GLU A 187 -6.64 -13.47 10.76
N ARG A 188 -6.76 -13.86 9.48
CA ARG A 188 -5.91 -14.90 8.87
C ARG A 188 -4.44 -14.48 8.86
N ASN A 189 -4.14 -13.24 8.52
CA ASN A 189 -2.77 -12.72 8.53
C ASN A 189 -2.19 -12.65 9.95
N ARG A 190 -3.01 -12.36 10.96
CA ARG A 190 -2.60 -12.45 12.37
C ARG A 190 -2.28 -13.89 12.79
N ALA A 191 -3.12 -14.85 12.41
CA ALA A 191 -2.89 -16.27 12.71
C ALA A 191 -1.63 -16.81 12.04
N ALA A 192 -1.38 -16.44 10.77
CA ALA A 192 -0.16 -16.81 10.03
C ALA A 192 1.12 -16.19 10.63
N GLY A 193 1.03 -15.01 11.27
CA GLY A 193 2.14 -14.35 11.95
C GLY A 193 2.49 -14.93 13.33
N LEU A 194 1.61 -15.73 13.92
CA LEU A 194 1.81 -16.37 15.23
C LEU A 194 2.57 -17.71 15.16
N HIS A 195 2.88 -18.20 13.96
CA HIS A 195 3.59 -19.46 13.73
C HIS A 195 5.03 -19.29 13.19
N LYS A 196 5.70 -18.18 13.55
CA LYS A 196 7.15 -18.04 13.32
C LYS A 196 7.88 -17.76 14.62
#